data_9bd88b1a783806cab7ef8030f67182ba
#
_entry.id   9bd88b1a783806cab7ef8030f67182ba
#
_cell.length_a   1.000
_cell.length_b   1.000
_cell.length_c   1.000
_cell.angle_alpha   90.00
_cell.angle_beta   90.00
_cell.angle_gamma   90.00
#
_symmetry.space_group_name_H-M   'P 1'
#
loop_
_entity.id
_entity.type
_entity.pdbx_description
1 polymer ?
#
loop_
_entity_poly.entity_id
_entity_poly.type
_entity_poly.pdbx_seq_one_letter_code
_entity_poly.pdbx_strand_id
1 'polypeptide(L)'
;PSSCVYGSTDAKLFEASIPIAGAAGDQQCALFGQTCFVPGEAKNTYGTGGFMLMNTGEKPVDSKNGLVTTIAWGVDGKVEYALEGSIFVAGAAIQWLRDELGLIRNAAESEAMAKSVPDSNGCYMVPAFVGLGAPHWNQYARGAIVGLTRGVNRNHIVRATLEAIAYQVYDVLKAMEEDSGIKLSSLQVDGGACANSFLMQTQADIINVKVE
;
A
#
# COMPACT_ATOMS: atom_id res chain seq x y z
N PRO A 1 0.59 20.84 -15.44
CA PRO A 1 -0.63 20.80 -14.64
C PRO A 1 -1.37 19.50 -14.88
N SER A 2 -2.10 18.98 -13.85
CA SER A 2 -2.91 17.76 -13.98
C SER A 2 -4.26 18.03 -14.65
N SER A 3 -4.68 19.30 -14.67
CA SER A 3 -5.94 19.77 -15.27
C SER A 3 -5.66 20.92 -16.23
N CYS A 4 -5.65 20.62 -17.52
CA CYS A 4 -5.58 21.59 -18.62
C CYS A 4 -5.93 20.87 -19.93
N VAL A 5 -6.32 21.62 -20.96
CA VAL A 5 -6.53 21.04 -22.29
C VAL A 5 -5.19 20.77 -22.95
N TYR A 6 -4.84 19.47 -23.09
CA TYR A 6 -3.63 19.01 -23.75
C TYR A 6 -3.79 18.88 -25.26
N GLY A 7 -5.02 18.68 -25.72
CA GLY A 7 -5.38 18.45 -27.11
C GLY A 7 -6.82 17.95 -27.20
N SER A 8 -7.19 17.42 -28.34
CA SER A 8 -8.52 16.86 -28.57
C SER A 8 -8.42 15.55 -29.36
N THR A 9 -9.43 14.70 -29.19
CA THR A 9 -9.55 13.47 -29.96
C THR A 9 -9.83 13.75 -31.45
N ASP A 10 -9.49 12.79 -32.32
CA ASP A 10 -9.93 12.85 -33.72
C ASP A 10 -11.45 12.67 -33.78
N ALA A 11 -12.13 13.63 -34.40
CA ALA A 11 -13.60 13.60 -34.57
C ALA A 11 -14.10 12.34 -35.31
N LYS A 12 -13.24 11.70 -36.13
CA LYS A 12 -13.59 10.46 -36.83
C LYS A 12 -13.78 9.27 -35.89
N LEU A 13 -13.20 9.32 -34.67
CA LEU A 13 -13.32 8.22 -33.70
C LEU A 13 -14.60 8.30 -32.86
N PHE A 14 -15.10 9.51 -32.61
CA PHE A 14 -16.19 9.74 -31.65
C PHE A 14 -17.32 10.63 -32.21
N GLU A 15 -17.36 10.84 -33.55
CA GLU A 15 -18.29 11.74 -34.24
C GLU A 15 -18.22 13.21 -33.77
N ALA A 16 -17.33 13.51 -32.81
CA ALA A 16 -17.06 14.84 -32.27
C ALA A 16 -15.61 14.92 -31.76
N SER A 17 -15.06 16.13 -31.77
CA SER A 17 -13.77 16.41 -31.12
C SER A 17 -14.00 16.60 -29.63
N ILE A 18 -13.42 15.70 -28.81
CA ILE A 18 -13.53 15.70 -27.35
C ILE A 18 -12.20 16.22 -26.76
N PRO A 19 -12.21 17.27 -25.93
CA PRO A 19 -10.99 17.77 -25.32
C PRO A 19 -10.39 16.75 -24.34
N ILE A 20 -9.08 16.54 -24.40
CA ILE A 20 -8.29 15.76 -23.44
C ILE A 20 -7.83 16.76 -22.39
N ALA A 21 -8.49 16.79 -21.23
CA ALA A 21 -8.36 17.87 -20.25
C ALA A 21 -7.76 17.43 -18.90
N GLY A 22 -7.38 16.16 -18.75
CA GLY A 22 -6.76 15.64 -17.54
C GLY A 22 -5.65 14.64 -17.86
N ALA A 23 -4.54 14.72 -17.14
CA ALA A 23 -3.47 13.73 -17.18
C ALA A 23 -2.78 13.65 -15.82
N ALA A 24 -2.73 12.46 -15.25
CA ALA A 24 -1.97 12.15 -14.03
C ALA A 24 -1.60 10.67 -14.00
N GLY A 25 -0.62 10.30 -13.18
CA GLY A 25 -0.31 8.90 -12.93
C GLY A 25 -1.44 8.23 -12.12
N ASP A 26 -1.58 6.92 -12.24
CA ASP A 26 -2.63 6.14 -11.57
C ASP A 26 -2.56 6.27 -10.03
N GLN A 27 -1.36 6.23 -9.46
CA GLN A 27 -1.15 6.36 -8.02
C GLN A 27 -1.45 7.77 -7.51
N GLN A 28 -1.12 8.81 -8.31
CA GLN A 28 -1.45 10.20 -8.02
C GLN A 28 -2.96 10.44 -8.14
N CYS A 29 -3.61 9.83 -9.14
CA CYS A 29 -5.07 9.85 -9.26
C CYS A 29 -5.74 9.18 -8.06
N ALA A 30 -5.17 8.06 -7.55
CA ALA A 30 -5.69 7.40 -6.37
C ALA A 30 -5.54 8.27 -5.11
N LEU A 31 -4.39 8.93 -4.91
CA LEU A 31 -4.18 9.87 -3.81
C LEU A 31 -5.21 11.01 -3.84
N PHE A 32 -5.44 11.59 -5.02
CA PHE A 32 -6.43 12.65 -5.21
C PHE A 32 -7.86 12.14 -5.00
N GLY A 33 -8.18 10.97 -5.58
CA GLY A 33 -9.51 10.34 -5.48
C GLY A 33 -9.87 9.91 -4.07
N GLN A 34 -8.87 9.54 -3.26
CA GLN A 34 -9.01 9.25 -1.83
C GLN A 34 -9.03 10.53 -0.96
N THR A 35 -9.07 11.71 -1.60
CA THR A 35 -9.17 13.02 -0.93
C THR A 35 -8.05 13.35 0.05
N CYS A 36 -6.85 12.83 -0.17
CA CYS A 36 -5.67 13.11 0.66
C CYS A 36 -5.10 14.52 0.35
N PHE A 37 -5.86 15.56 0.66
CA PHE A 37 -5.55 16.95 0.30
C PHE A 37 -4.72 17.69 1.34
N VAL A 38 -4.58 17.13 2.53
CA VAL A 38 -3.84 17.76 3.63
C VAL A 38 -2.51 17.02 3.85
N PRO A 39 -1.40 17.76 4.08
CA PRO A 39 -0.13 17.11 4.42
C PRO A 39 -0.27 16.16 5.62
N GLY A 40 0.24 14.94 5.48
CA GLY A 40 0.10 13.86 6.45
C GLY A 40 -1.07 12.91 6.18
N GLU A 41 -1.95 13.21 5.25
CA GLU A 41 -2.92 12.24 4.74
C GLU A 41 -2.23 11.33 3.72
N ALA A 42 -2.44 10.04 3.85
CA ALA A 42 -1.83 9.04 2.99
C ALA A 42 -2.87 8.06 2.46
N LYS A 43 -2.56 7.48 1.31
CA LYS A 43 -3.32 6.35 0.77
C LYS A 43 -2.44 5.11 0.64
N ASN A 44 -3.04 3.92 0.72
CA ASN A 44 -2.40 2.66 0.34
C ASN A 44 -3.33 1.83 -0.54
N THR A 45 -2.90 1.55 -1.76
CA THR A 45 -3.59 0.64 -2.66
C THR A 45 -3.04 -0.78 -2.47
N TYR A 46 -3.86 -1.67 -1.90
CA TYR A 46 -3.53 -3.09 -1.69
C TYR A 46 -3.88 -3.92 -2.93
N GLY A 47 -2.92 -4.07 -3.83
CA GLY A 47 -2.98 -4.98 -4.98
C GLY A 47 -2.11 -6.22 -4.76
N THR A 48 -1.42 -6.67 -5.80
CA THR A 48 -0.38 -7.71 -5.74
C THR A 48 0.72 -7.31 -4.73
N GLY A 49 1.19 -6.06 -4.83
CA GLY A 49 1.95 -5.35 -3.82
C GLY A 49 1.10 -4.29 -3.13
N GLY A 50 1.74 -3.36 -2.42
CA GLY A 50 1.11 -2.19 -1.84
C GLY A 50 1.81 -0.92 -2.32
N PHE A 51 1.03 0.09 -2.70
CA PHE A 51 1.55 1.37 -3.19
C PHE A 51 1.03 2.50 -2.31
N MET A 52 1.94 3.10 -1.57
CA MET A 52 1.63 4.15 -0.61
C MET A 52 2.11 5.50 -1.10
N LEU A 53 1.24 6.49 -1.02
CA LEU A 53 1.59 7.89 -1.20
C LEU A 53 1.09 8.69 0.00
N MET A 54 1.94 9.60 0.50
CA MET A 54 1.58 10.55 1.54
C MET A 54 1.76 11.97 0.99
N ASN A 55 0.72 12.79 1.09
CA ASN A 55 0.79 14.21 0.74
C ASN A 55 1.78 14.92 1.67
N THR A 56 2.74 15.64 1.09
CA THR A 56 3.76 16.43 1.80
C THR A 56 3.59 17.94 1.62
N GLY A 57 2.55 18.38 0.89
CA GLY A 57 2.24 19.78 0.62
C GLY A 57 3.03 20.39 -0.54
N GLU A 58 3.24 21.70 -0.48
CA GLU A 58 3.79 22.48 -1.60
C GLU A 58 5.32 22.39 -1.75
N LYS A 59 6.01 21.66 -0.85
CA LYS A 59 7.48 21.53 -0.90
C LYS A 59 7.87 20.08 -1.12
N PRO A 60 8.76 19.81 -2.09
CA PRO A 60 9.30 18.46 -2.27
C PRO A 60 10.16 18.08 -1.05
N VAL A 61 10.10 16.82 -0.67
CA VAL A 61 10.88 16.25 0.42
C VAL A 61 11.93 15.31 -0.18
N ASP A 62 13.20 15.56 0.08
CA ASP A 62 14.28 14.65 -0.28
C ASP A 62 14.32 13.48 0.71
N SER A 63 13.98 12.29 0.23
CA SER A 63 13.99 11.09 1.05
C SER A 63 15.40 10.59 1.35
N LYS A 64 15.66 10.27 2.63
CA LYS A 64 16.88 9.60 3.10
C LYS A 64 16.68 8.12 3.33
N ASN A 65 15.42 7.68 3.39
CA ASN A 65 15.02 6.29 3.60
C ASN A 65 14.66 5.56 2.29
N GLY A 66 15.06 6.12 1.13
CA GLY A 66 14.88 5.48 -0.18
C GLY A 66 13.45 5.55 -0.73
N LEU A 67 12.63 6.47 -0.24
CA LEU A 67 11.32 6.74 -0.82
C LEU A 67 11.45 7.61 -2.08
N VAL A 68 10.43 7.61 -2.92
CA VAL A 68 10.39 8.42 -4.12
C VAL A 68 9.64 9.71 -3.84
N THR A 69 10.27 10.86 -4.15
CA THR A 69 9.56 12.13 -4.17
C THR A 69 8.88 12.33 -5.52
N THR A 70 7.59 12.58 -5.51
CA THR A 70 6.79 12.74 -6.73
C THR A 70 5.91 13.98 -6.65
N ILE A 71 5.48 14.48 -7.81
CA ILE A 71 4.40 15.46 -7.88
C ILE A 71 3.09 14.72 -7.64
N ALA A 72 2.35 15.12 -6.62
CA ALA A 72 1.01 14.59 -6.34
C ALA A 72 0.02 15.09 -7.41
N TRP A 73 -0.08 16.38 -7.56
CA TRP A 73 -0.90 17.04 -8.61
C TRP A 73 -0.47 18.48 -8.83
N GLY A 74 -0.91 19.03 -9.95
CA GLY A 74 -0.81 20.46 -10.27
C GLY A 74 -2.15 20.98 -10.74
N VAL A 75 -2.86 21.77 -9.90
CA VAL A 75 -4.19 22.32 -10.14
C VAL A 75 -4.19 23.80 -9.80
N ASP A 76 -4.80 24.63 -10.64
CA ASP A 76 -4.95 26.07 -10.46
C ASP A 76 -3.63 26.81 -10.17
N GLY A 77 -2.54 26.37 -10.82
CA GLY A 77 -1.20 26.96 -10.68
C GLY A 77 -0.47 26.57 -9.40
N LYS A 78 -1.06 25.74 -8.55
CA LYS A 78 -0.43 25.16 -7.37
C LYS A 78 0.07 23.75 -7.67
N VAL A 79 1.23 23.41 -7.14
CA VAL A 79 1.81 22.06 -7.23
C VAL A 79 1.94 21.53 -5.81
N GLU A 80 1.40 20.33 -5.60
CA GLU A 80 1.60 19.58 -4.38
C GLU A 80 2.45 18.34 -4.64
N TYR A 81 3.18 17.92 -3.62
CA TYR A 81 4.13 16.82 -3.68
C TYR A 81 3.69 15.68 -2.75
N ALA A 82 4.20 14.50 -3.03
CA ALA A 82 4.02 13.33 -2.20
C ALA A 82 5.33 12.56 -2.05
N LEU A 83 5.46 11.85 -0.94
CA LEU A 83 6.39 10.73 -0.81
C LEU A 83 5.68 9.45 -1.22
N GLU A 84 6.36 8.66 -2.03
CA GLU A 84 5.87 7.37 -2.52
C GLU A 84 6.79 6.25 -2.03
N GLY A 85 6.18 5.18 -1.54
CA GLY A 85 6.86 3.94 -1.20
C GLY A 85 6.00 2.74 -1.59
N SER A 86 6.67 1.63 -1.93
CA SER A 86 5.97 0.41 -2.33
C SER A 86 6.53 -0.81 -1.61
N ILE A 87 5.62 -1.72 -1.26
CA ILE A 87 5.93 -3.08 -0.86
C ILE A 87 5.62 -4.00 -2.04
N PHE A 88 6.54 -4.93 -2.34
CA PHE A 88 6.40 -5.76 -3.55
C PHE A 88 5.39 -6.89 -3.38
N VAL A 89 5.14 -7.30 -2.15
CA VAL A 89 4.30 -8.45 -1.83
C VAL A 89 3.26 -8.09 -0.77
N ALA A 90 2.01 -7.97 -1.19
CA ALA A 90 0.83 -7.82 -0.33
C ALA A 90 -0.18 -8.92 -0.65
N GLY A 91 -1.11 -8.69 -1.57
CA GLY A 91 -2.08 -9.69 -2.02
C GLY A 91 -1.43 -10.94 -2.63
N ALA A 92 -0.23 -10.80 -3.20
CA ALA A 92 0.54 -11.94 -3.69
C ALA A 92 0.87 -12.96 -2.60
N ALA A 93 1.07 -12.54 -1.34
CA ALA A 93 1.27 -13.47 -0.24
C ALA A 93 0.02 -14.31 0.05
N ILE A 94 -1.15 -13.72 -0.05
CA ILE A 94 -2.43 -14.42 0.12
C ILE A 94 -2.70 -15.37 -1.05
N GLN A 95 -2.38 -14.95 -2.28
CA GLN A 95 -2.45 -15.83 -3.45
C GLN A 95 -1.51 -17.03 -3.28
N TRP A 96 -0.29 -16.81 -2.81
CA TRP A 96 0.67 -17.88 -2.54
C TRP A 96 0.18 -18.88 -1.49
N LEU A 97 -0.46 -18.42 -0.40
CA LEU A 97 -1.09 -19.32 0.58
C LEU A 97 -2.19 -20.18 -0.06
N ARG A 98 -2.90 -19.67 -1.05
CA ARG A 98 -3.97 -20.37 -1.76
C ARG A 98 -3.42 -21.30 -2.82
N ASP A 99 -2.60 -20.80 -3.72
CA ASP A 99 -2.27 -21.46 -4.99
C ASP A 99 -1.09 -22.44 -4.84
N GLU A 100 -0.09 -22.09 -4.02
CA GLU A 100 1.11 -22.89 -3.86
C GLU A 100 1.08 -23.76 -2.60
N LEU A 101 0.60 -23.21 -1.47
CA LEU A 101 0.56 -23.96 -0.23
C LEU A 101 -0.77 -24.69 0.03
N GLY A 102 -1.85 -24.29 -0.65
CA GLY A 102 -3.18 -24.88 -0.44
C GLY A 102 -3.71 -24.73 0.99
N LEU A 103 -3.25 -23.70 1.73
CA LEU A 103 -3.66 -23.48 3.12
C LEU A 103 -5.04 -22.82 3.22
N ILE A 104 -5.45 -22.09 2.20
CA ILE A 104 -6.77 -21.43 2.08
C ILE A 104 -7.37 -21.76 0.70
N ARG A 105 -8.70 -21.77 0.60
CA ARG A 105 -9.41 -22.02 -0.66
C ARG A 105 -9.65 -20.75 -1.45
N ASN A 106 -9.80 -19.63 -0.75
CA ASN A 106 -10.02 -18.30 -1.32
C ASN A 106 -9.47 -17.24 -0.34
N ALA A 107 -9.31 -16.01 -0.80
CA ALA A 107 -8.74 -14.93 -0.01
C ALA A 107 -9.58 -14.59 1.25
N ALA A 108 -10.91 -14.68 1.17
CA ALA A 108 -11.79 -14.36 2.30
C ALA A 108 -11.62 -15.35 3.47
N GLU A 109 -11.25 -16.61 3.20
CA GLU A 109 -10.99 -17.60 4.26
C GLU A 109 -9.84 -17.20 5.18
N SER A 110 -8.88 -16.40 4.68
CA SER A 110 -7.73 -15.95 5.47
C SER A 110 -8.14 -15.14 6.70
N GLU A 111 -9.19 -14.33 6.59
CA GLU A 111 -9.71 -13.54 7.71
C GLU A 111 -10.25 -14.43 8.83
N ALA A 112 -11.12 -15.39 8.49
CA ALA A 112 -11.70 -16.31 9.46
C ALA A 112 -10.62 -17.14 10.16
N MET A 113 -9.62 -17.61 9.41
CA MET A 113 -8.50 -18.38 9.96
C MET A 113 -7.63 -17.53 10.89
N ALA A 114 -7.30 -16.29 10.52
CA ALA A 114 -6.53 -15.39 11.36
C ALA A 114 -7.25 -15.07 12.68
N LYS A 115 -8.56 -14.84 12.61
CA LYS A 115 -9.41 -14.59 13.81
C LYS A 115 -9.63 -15.81 14.68
N SER A 116 -9.41 -17.01 14.18
CA SER A 116 -9.62 -18.26 14.93
C SER A 116 -8.53 -18.58 15.95
N VAL A 117 -7.43 -17.85 15.93
CA VAL A 117 -6.30 -17.99 16.86
C VAL A 117 -6.04 -16.65 17.57
N PRO A 118 -5.62 -16.65 18.83
CA PRO A 118 -5.45 -15.42 19.60
C PRO A 118 -4.28 -14.56 19.13
N ASP A 119 -3.23 -15.20 18.60
CA ASP A 119 -2.03 -14.56 18.07
C ASP A 119 -1.36 -15.47 17.03
N SER A 120 -0.21 -15.09 16.49
CA SER A 120 0.58 -15.90 15.55
C SER A 120 1.43 -16.97 16.23
N ASN A 121 1.34 -17.12 17.56
CA ASN A 121 2.10 -18.07 18.39
C ASN A 121 3.62 -18.00 18.16
N GLY A 122 4.14 -16.77 18.04
CA GLY A 122 5.55 -16.50 17.77
C GLY A 122 6.01 -16.85 16.33
N CYS A 123 5.07 -17.17 15.44
CA CYS A 123 5.35 -17.38 14.01
C CYS A 123 5.34 -16.02 13.30
N TYR A 124 6.37 -15.73 12.51
CA TYR A 124 6.47 -14.54 11.69
C TYR A 124 6.77 -14.91 10.25
N MET A 125 6.21 -14.14 9.33
CA MET A 125 6.41 -14.26 7.88
C MET A 125 7.18 -13.06 7.36
N VAL A 126 8.19 -13.29 6.53
CA VAL A 126 8.84 -12.27 5.69
C VAL A 126 8.49 -12.57 4.24
N PRO A 127 7.58 -11.85 3.59
CA PRO A 127 7.09 -12.20 2.25
C PRO A 127 7.97 -11.59 1.14
N ALA A 128 9.28 -11.76 1.22
CA ALA A 128 10.24 -11.22 0.27
C ALA A 128 10.39 -12.11 -0.99
N PHE A 129 9.28 -12.52 -1.62
CA PHE A 129 9.31 -13.47 -2.75
C PHE A 129 10.07 -12.95 -3.97
N VAL A 130 10.03 -11.63 -4.19
CA VAL A 130 10.72 -10.92 -5.27
C VAL A 130 11.69 -9.86 -4.73
N GLY A 131 12.17 -10.06 -3.51
CA GLY A 131 12.95 -9.06 -2.77
C GLY A 131 12.08 -8.19 -1.88
N LEU A 132 12.70 -7.21 -1.23
CA LEU A 132 12.05 -6.20 -0.40
C LEU A 132 12.10 -4.84 -1.13
N GLY A 133 10.98 -4.13 -1.14
CA GLY A 133 10.85 -2.76 -1.62
C GLY A 133 11.28 -1.73 -0.58
N ALA A 134 10.64 -0.57 -0.59
CA ALA A 134 10.91 0.48 0.37
C ALA A 134 10.62 0.03 1.81
N PRO A 135 11.38 0.51 2.82
CA PRO A 135 12.60 1.31 2.71
C PRO A 135 13.87 0.49 2.51
N HIS A 136 13.79 -0.84 2.44
CA HIS A 136 14.93 -1.76 2.52
C HIS A 136 15.70 -1.90 1.19
N TRP A 137 15.01 -1.86 0.05
CA TRP A 137 15.55 -1.99 -1.31
C TRP A 137 16.53 -3.16 -1.49
N ASN A 138 16.15 -4.33 -0.97
CA ASN A 138 16.97 -5.54 -1.05
C ASN A 138 16.37 -6.55 -2.06
N GLN A 139 16.84 -6.51 -3.28
CA GLN A 139 16.39 -7.41 -4.35
C GLN A 139 16.79 -8.88 -4.14
N TYR A 140 17.77 -9.15 -3.27
CA TYR A 140 18.27 -10.50 -2.99
C TYR A 140 17.59 -11.16 -1.80
N ALA A 141 16.84 -10.39 -1.00
CA ALA A 141 16.03 -10.96 0.08
C ALA A 141 15.06 -12.02 -0.48
N ARG A 142 14.79 -13.05 0.31
CA ARG A 142 13.81 -14.08 -0.02
C ARG A 142 12.88 -14.29 1.16
N GLY A 143 11.69 -14.85 0.85
CA GLY A 143 10.68 -15.14 1.86
C GLY A 143 11.21 -16.10 2.94
N ALA A 144 10.75 -15.89 4.16
CA ALA A 144 11.06 -16.74 5.30
C ALA A 144 9.87 -16.86 6.24
N ILE A 145 9.72 -18.02 6.86
CA ILE A 145 8.81 -18.23 7.99
C ILE A 145 9.70 -18.63 9.17
N VAL A 146 9.60 -17.87 10.25
CA VAL A 146 10.40 -18.10 11.46
C VAL A 146 9.51 -18.36 12.67
N GLY A 147 10.06 -18.94 13.75
CA GLY A 147 9.31 -19.21 14.97
C GLY A 147 8.41 -20.46 14.90
N LEU A 148 8.67 -21.39 13.99
CA LEU A 148 7.90 -22.63 13.88
C LEU A 148 8.19 -23.55 15.07
N THR A 149 7.12 -23.88 15.81
CA THR A 149 7.12 -24.88 16.89
C THR A 149 6.02 -25.91 16.63
N ARG A 150 5.95 -26.97 17.45
CA ARG A 150 4.85 -27.95 17.36
C ARG A 150 3.46 -27.35 17.62
N GLY A 151 3.38 -26.17 18.25
CA GLY A 151 2.13 -25.46 18.52
C GLY A 151 1.66 -24.61 17.35
N VAL A 152 2.52 -24.33 16.37
CA VAL A 152 2.16 -23.55 15.17
C VAL A 152 1.39 -24.43 14.19
N ASN A 153 0.19 -24.00 13.82
CA ASN A 153 -0.65 -24.65 12.81
C ASN A 153 -0.92 -23.70 11.62
N ARG A 154 -1.65 -24.19 10.62
CA ARG A 154 -1.96 -23.41 9.41
C ARG A 154 -2.61 -22.06 9.69
N ASN A 155 -3.45 -21.93 10.73
CA ASN A 155 -4.13 -20.68 11.06
C ASN A 155 -3.15 -19.62 11.56
N HIS A 156 -2.13 -20.04 12.34
CA HIS A 156 -1.04 -19.15 12.77
C HIS A 156 -0.20 -18.66 11.58
N ILE A 157 0.09 -19.53 10.60
CA ILE A 157 0.82 -19.13 9.38
C ILE A 157 0.02 -18.13 8.54
N VAL A 158 -1.28 -18.37 8.36
CA VAL A 158 -2.17 -17.44 7.63
C VAL A 158 -2.24 -16.09 8.35
N ARG A 159 -2.38 -16.10 9.69
CA ARG A 159 -2.37 -14.88 10.50
C ARG A 159 -1.04 -14.14 10.39
N ALA A 160 0.08 -14.82 10.56
CA ALA A 160 1.41 -14.24 10.43
C ALA A 160 1.63 -13.61 9.04
N THR A 161 1.05 -14.19 7.98
CA THR A 161 1.11 -13.62 6.63
C THR A 161 0.32 -12.31 6.51
N LEU A 162 -0.87 -12.22 7.09
CA LEU A 162 -1.64 -10.97 7.12
C LEU A 162 -0.94 -9.89 7.96
N GLU A 163 -0.43 -10.28 9.15
CA GLU A 163 0.34 -9.37 10.02
C GLU A 163 1.61 -8.86 9.29
N ALA A 164 2.29 -9.71 8.51
CA ALA A 164 3.47 -9.32 7.74
C ALA A 164 3.18 -8.25 6.68
N ILE A 165 2.00 -8.24 6.08
CA ILE A 165 1.58 -7.18 5.16
C ILE A 165 1.47 -5.85 5.94
N ALA A 166 0.84 -5.87 7.11
CA ALA A 166 0.69 -4.68 7.94
C ALA A 166 2.04 -4.15 8.47
N TYR A 167 2.98 -5.02 8.82
CA TYR A 167 4.33 -4.60 9.23
C TYR A 167 5.10 -3.91 8.10
N GLN A 168 5.06 -4.45 6.88
CA GLN A 168 5.71 -3.80 5.73
C GLN A 168 5.12 -2.40 5.45
N VAL A 169 3.80 -2.26 5.53
CA VAL A 169 3.13 -0.95 5.38
C VAL A 169 3.58 0.01 6.49
N TYR A 170 3.67 -0.46 7.73
CA TYR A 170 4.19 0.34 8.86
C TYR A 170 5.60 0.86 8.59
N ASP A 171 6.52 0.00 8.10
CA ASP A 171 7.89 0.40 7.82
C ASP A 171 7.97 1.54 6.80
N VAL A 172 7.16 1.46 5.75
CA VAL A 172 7.09 2.52 4.72
C VAL A 172 6.50 3.81 5.28
N LEU A 173 5.38 3.74 5.99
CA LEU A 173 4.72 4.92 6.57
C LEU A 173 5.61 5.60 7.62
N LYS A 174 6.34 4.81 8.41
CA LYS A 174 7.32 5.34 9.36
C LYS A 174 8.47 6.07 8.65
N ALA A 175 8.97 5.50 7.56
CA ALA A 175 9.98 6.17 6.73
C ALA A 175 9.46 7.49 6.13
N MET A 176 8.18 7.53 5.73
CA MET A 176 7.53 8.76 5.26
C MET A 176 7.46 9.84 6.34
N GLU A 177 7.08 9.47 7.57
CA GLU A 177 7.09 10.40 8.70
C GLU A 177 8.50 10.92 9.04
N GLU A 178 9.49 10.03 9.04
CA GLU A 178 10.88 10.38 9.37
C GLU A 178 11.47 11.33 8.33
N ASP A 179 11.24 11.08 7.04
CA ASP A 179 11.77 11.91 5.95
C ASP A 179 11.07 13.26 5.84
N SER A 180 9.76 13.29 5.99
CA SER A 180 8.98 14.53 5.86
C SER A 180 8.94 15.37 7.13
N GLY A 181 9.11 14.76 8.29
CA GLY A 181 8.82 15.38 9.59
C GLY A 181 7.32 15.59 9.84
N ILE A 182 6.45 15.09 8.95
CA ILE A 182 5.00 15.22 9.03
C ILE A 182 4.42 13.95 9.62
N LYS A 183 3.55 14.08 10.62
CA LYS A 183 2.86 12.93 11.21
C LYS A 183 1.72 12.45 10.33
N LEU A 184 1.61 11.13 10.19
CA LEU A 184 0.47 10.51 9.54
C LEU A 184 -0.82 10.86 10.30
N SER A 185 -1.80 11.43 9.60
CA SER A 185 -3.08 11.84 10.18
C SER A 185 -4.21 10.85 9.89
N SER A 186 -4.20 10.26 8.69
CA SER A 186 -5.13 9.21 8.27
C SER A 186 -4.50 8.34 7.18
N LEU A 187 -4.94 7.09 7.09
CA LEU A 187 -4.59 6.18 6.01
C LEU A 187 -5.86 5.78 5.25
N GLN A 188 -6.01 6.30 4.04
CA GLN A 188 -7.05 5.88 3.11
C GLN A 188 -6.62 4.59 2.40
N VAL A 189 -7.53 3.63 2.25
CA VAL A 189 -7.17 2.34 1.65
C VAL A 189 -8.11 1.93 0.53
N ASP A 190 -7.54 1.29 -0.48
CA ASP A 190 -8.28 0.67 -1.57
C ASP A 190 -7.61 -0.63 -2.02
N GLY A 191 -8.23 -1.30 -2.99
CA GLY A 191 -7.76 -2.58 -3.50
C GLY A 191 -8.41 -3.78 -2.82
N GLY A 192 -8.13 -4.97 -3.32
CA GLY A 192 -8.85 -6.19 -2.92
C GLY A 192 -8.68 -6.61 -1.47
N ALA A 193 -7.54 -6.30 -0.85
CA ALA A 193 -7.27 -6.70 0.52
C ALA A 193 -7.97 -5.81 1.58
N CYS A 194 -8.52 -4.65 1.20
CA CYS A 194 -9.32 -3.81 2.11
C CYS A 194 -10.57 -4.53 2.64
N ALA A 195 -11.08 -5.50 1.90
CA ALA A 195 -12.22 -6.32 2.33
C ALA A 195 -11.90 -7.21 3.55
N ASN A 196 -10.61 -7.39 3.89
CA ASN A 196 -10.19 -8.19 5.05
C ASN A 196 -10.15 -7.32 6.30
N SER A 197 -11.19 -7.40 7.13
CA SER A 197 -11.30 -6.56 8.32
C SER A 197 -10.26 -6.89 9.39
N PHE A 198 -9.72 -8.12 9.44
CA PHE A 198 -8.60 -8.45 10.32
C PHE A 198 -7.34 -7.69 9.92
N LEU A 199 -7.00 -7.67 8.62
CA LEU A 199 -5.84 -6.92 8.13
C LEU A 199 -5.99 -5.42 8.38
N MET A 200 -7.16 -4.86 8.09
CA MET A 200 -7.41 -3.42 8.28
C MET A 200 -7.33 -3.01 9.76
N GLN A 201 -7.89 -3.83 10.66
CA GLN A 201 -7.78 -3.56 12.10
C GLN A 201 -6.34 -3.69 12.58
N THR A 202 -5.63 -4.75 12.16
CA THR A 202 -4.20 -4.92 12.49
C THR A 202 -3.37 -3.74 11.99
N GLN A 203 -3.65 -3.25 10.78
CA GLN A 203 -2.99 -2.07 10.25
C GLN A 203 -3.25 -0.84 11.12
N ALA A 204 -4.50 -0.57 11.47
CA ALA A 204 -4.88 0.56 12.31
C ALA A 204 -4.20 0.48 13.69
N ASP A 205 -4.17 -0.70 14.29
CA ASP A 205 -3.55 -0.93 15.61
C ASP A 205 -2.02 -0.67 15.58
N ILE A 206 -1.34 -1.11 14.52
CA ILE A 206 0.11 -0.97 14.39
C ILE A 206 0.52 0.49 14.13
N ILE A 207 -0.19 1.19 13.23
CA ILE A 207 0.13 2.59 12.90
C ILE A 207 -0.47 3.58 13.90
N ASN A 208 -1.41 3.14 14.74
CA ASN A 208 -2.15 3.96 15.71
C ASN A 208 -2.83 5.19 15.06
N VAL A 209 -3.36 4.99 13.84
CA VAL A 209 -4.08 6.01 13.05
C VAL A 209 -5.30 5.35 12.43
N LYS A 210 -6.33 6.15 12.15
CA LYS A 210 -7.55 5.68 11.49
C LYS A 210 -7.24 5.17 10.08
N VAL A 211 -7.76 3.99 9.75
CA VAL A 211 -7.75 3.39 8.41
C VAL A 211 -9.19 3.45 7.86
N GLU A 212 -9.34 4.04 6.67
CA GLU A 212 -10.65 4.31 6.04
C GLU A 212 -10.74 3.73 4.63
#